data_89a2bdaf15846bf1029879f22d2b4cb5
#
_entry.id   89a2bdaf15846bf1029879f22d2b4cb5
#
_cell.length_a   1.000
_cell.length_b   1.000
_cell.length_c   1.000
_cell.angle_alpha   90.00
_cell.angle_beta   90.00
_cell.angle_gamma   90.00
#
_symmetry.space_group_name_H-M   'P 1'
#
loop_
_entity.id
_entity.type
_entity.pdbx_description
1 polymer ?
#
loop_
_entity_poly.entity_id
_entity_poly.type
_entity_poly.pdbx_seq_one_letter_code
_entity_poly.pdbx_strand_id
1 'polypeptide(L)'
;MEKLMFISKVSPVEERNYTDRNGQPAVFTSRGFLLTDGIDTIYAEATGDYAKSIASRTFDPASAHAVQMSFIAREWKDKDGATHYSNDARIIRIA
;
A
#
# COMPACT_ATOMS: atom_id res chain seq x y z
N MET A 1 4.80 -11.62 -4.08
CA MET A 1 5.50 -11.36 -5.34
C MET A 1 6.62 -10.35 -5.08
N GLU A 2 7.78 -10.57 -5.64
CA GLU A 2 8.88 -9.63 -5.56
C GLU A 2 9.24 -9.15 -6.97
N LYS A 3 9.41 -7.86 -7.14
CA LYS A 3 9.68 -7.27 -8.44
C LYS A 3 10.57 -6.04 -8.31
N LEU A 4 11.46 -5.85 -9.28
CA LEU A 4 12.28 -4.64 -9.35
C LEU A 4 11.44 -3.51 -9.95
N MET A 5 11.23 -2.44 -9.17
CA MET A 5 10.33 -1.35 -9.53
C MET A 5 10.98 -0.01 -9.24
N PHE A 6 10.59 1.00 -10.02
CA PHE A 6 10.86 2.40 -9.71
C PHE A 6 9.69 2.97 -8.92
N ILE A 7 9.99 3.83 -7.97
CA ILE A 7 8.98 4.51 -7.16
C ILE A 7 8.76 5.90 -7.78
N SER A 8 7.70 6.04 -8.58
CA SER A 8 7.46 7.30 -9.29
C SER A 8 6.82 8.36 -8.40
N LYS A 9 6.00 7.95 -7.46
CA LYS A 9 5.37 8.85 -6.48
C LYS A 9 5.21 8.14 -5.15
N VAL A 10 5.34 8.91 -4.08
CA VAL A 10 5.11 8.41 -2.73
C VAL A 10 4.30 9.46 -1.96
N SER A 11 3.29 9.03 -1.24
CA SER A 11 2.50 9.92 -0.39
C SER A 11 3.20 10.19 0.93
N PRO A 12 2.83 11.28 1.63
CA PRO A 12 3.18 11.40 3.04
C PRO A 12 2.55 10.27 3.84
N VAL A 13 3.11 10.01 5.01
CA VAL A 13 2.49 9.06 5.94
C VAL A 13 1.16 9.63 6.40
N GLU A 14 0.13 8.80 6.35
CA GLU A 14 -1.20 9.13 6.84
C GLU A 14 -1.50 8.32 8.09
N GLU A 15 -2.10 8.98 9.08
CA GLU A 15 -2.58 8.32 10.29
C GLU A 15 -4.07 8.53 10.40
N ARG A 16 -4.78 7.44 10.69
CA ARG A 16 -6.22 7.45 10.83
C ARG A 16 -6.60 6.86 12.19
N ASN A 17 -7.39 7.62 12.95
CA ASN A 17 -7.89 7.14 14.24
C ASN A 17 -9.09 6.24 14.01
N TYR A 18 -9.16 5.14 14.75
CA TYR A 18 -10.30 4.24 14.72
C TYR A 18 -10.48 3.60 16.09
N THR A 19 -11.60 2.91 16.27
CA THR A 19 -11.86 2.14 17.48
C THR A 19 -11.71 0.67 17.13
N ASP A 20 -10.85 -0.04 17.89
CA ASP A 20 -10.64 -1.46 17.66
C ASP A 20 -11.82 -2.30 18.16
N ARG A 21 -11.75 -3.62 17.95
CA ARG A 21 -12.84 -4.53 18.33
C ARG A 21 -13.07 -4.58 19.84
N ASN A 22 -12.11 -4.14 20.64
CA ASN A 22 -12.21 -4.09 22.10
C ASN A 22 -12.72 -2.73 22.60
N GLY A 23 -13.10 -1.83 21.70
CA GLY A 23 -13.55 -0.50 22.03
C GLY A 23 -12.45 0.48 22.40
N GLN A 24 -11.18 0.13 22.12
CA GLN A 24 -10.05 0.98 22.46
C GLN A 24 -9.68 1.89 21.29
N PRO A 25 -9.25 3.13 21.56
CA PRO A 25 -8.69 3.99 20.50
C PRO A 25 -7.45 3.36 19.90
N ALA A 26 -7.36 3.40 18.58
CA ALA A 26 -6.22 2.89 17.84
C ALA A 26 -5.90 3.80 16.67
N VAL A 27 -4.67 3.70 16.14
CA VAL A 27 -4.20 4.49 15.00
C VAL A 27 -3.78 3.53 13.89
N PHE A 28 -4.34 3.76 12.69
CA PHE A 28 -3.94 3.06 11.48
C PHE A 28 -3.01 3.95 10.67
N THR A 29 -1.81 3.46 10.40
CA THR A 29 -0.78 4.18 9.65
C THR A 29 -0.65 3.58 8.26
N SER A 30 -0.60 4.44 7.23
CA SER A 30 -0.42 4.00 5.85
C SER A 30 0.44 4.99 5.07
N ARG A 31 1.05 4.49 4.01
CA ARG A 31 1.80 5.30 3.05
C ARG A 31 1.63 4.70 1.67
N GLY A 32 1.20 5.50 0.70
CA GLY A 32 0.92 5.05 -0.66
C GLY A 32 2.09 5.24 -1.61
N PHE A 33 2.23 4.30 -2.55
CA PHE A 33 3.31 4.28 -3.53
C PHE A 33 2.77 4.02 -4.92
N LEU A 34 3.20 4.82 -5.89
CA LEU A 34 2.97 4.54 -7.29
C LEU A 34 4.24 3.95 -7.87
N LEU A 35 4.18 2.70 -8.28
CA LEU A 35 5.33 1.91 -8.71
C LEU A 35 5.23 1.63 -10.20
N THR A 36 6.37 1.59 -10.89
CA THR A 36 6.41 1.22 -12.29
C THR A 36 7.68 0.45 -12.63
N ASP A 37 7.57 -0.46 -13.58
CA ASP A 37 8.74 -1.11 -14.20
C ASP A 37 9.01 -0.59 -15.64
N GLY A 38 8.30 0.48 -16.02
CA GLY A 38 8.38 1.04 -17.36
C GLY A 38 7.31 0.52 -18.30
N ILE A 39 6.63 -0.58 -17.93
CA ILE A 39 5.54 -1.20 -18.70
C ILE A 39 4.26 -1.15 -17.88
N ASP A 40 4.32 -1.68 -16.67
CA ASP A 40 3.17 -1.73 -15.76
C ASP A 40 3.29 -0.65 -14.70
N THR A 41 2.14 -0.22 -14.21
CA THR A 41 2.03 0.72 -13.09
C THR A 41 1.13 0.10 -12.03
N ILE A 42 1.60 0.13 -10.78
CA ILE A 42 0.89 -0.45 -9.65
C ILE A 42 0.81 0.59 -8.54
N TYR A 43 -0.38 0.80 -8.00
CA TYR A 43 -0.53 1.52 -6.72
C TYR A 43 -0.52 0.51 -5.59
N ALA A 44 0.35 0.72 -4.61
CA ALA A 44 0.47 -0.17 -3.46
C ALA A 44 0.62 0.63 -2.17
N GLU A 45 0.16 0.06 -1.06
CA GLU A 45 0.23 0.72 0.24
C GLU A 45 1.09 -0.09 1.22
N ALA A 46 1.96 0.63 1.93
CA ALA A 46 2.55 0.13 3.15
C ALA A 46 1.62 0.48 4.31
N THR A 47 1.41 -0.43 5.23
CA THR A 47 0.49 -0.23 6.35
C THR A 47 1.11 -0.67 7.67
N GLY A 48 0.54 -0.18 8.79
CA GLY A 48 0.90 -0.63 10.12
C GLY A 48 2.35 -0.34 10.48
N ASP A 49 2.98 -1.33 11.10
CA ASP A 49 4.35 -1.16 11.61
C ASP A 49 5.37 -0.91 10.51
N TYR A 50 5.18 -1.53 9.35
CA TYR A 50 6.08 -1.29 8.23
C TYR A 50 5.98 0.16 7.75
N ALA A 51 4.77 0.71 7.63
CA ALA A 51 4.58 2.11 7.26
C ALA A 51 5.25 3.05 8.25
N LYS A 52 5.17 2.75 9.55
CA LYS A 52 5.86 3.53 10.58
C LYS A 52 7.37 3.45 10.43
N SER A 53 7.91 2.27 10.11
CA SER A 53 9.36 2.07 9.97
C SER A 53 9.95 2.83 8.79
N ILE A 54 9.17 3.12 7.76
CA ILE A 54 9.62 3.86 6.57
C ILE A 54 9.04 5.27 6.50
N ALA A 55 8.49 5.78 7.59
CA ALA A 55 7.80 7.07 7.61
C ALA A 55 8.69 8.23 7.17
N SER A 56 9.97 8.20 7.52
CA SER A 56 10.95 9.24 7.18
C SER A 56 11.84 8.87 5.98
N ARG A 57 11.65 7.69 5.40
CA ARG A 57 12.46 7.25 4.28
C ARG A 57 12.07 7.99 3.00
N THR A 58 13.08 8.48 2.26
CA THR A 58 12.89 9.12 0.95
C THR A 58 13.36 8.17 -0.14
N PHE A 59 12.79 8.35 -1.33
CA PHE A 59 13.06 7.47 -2.48
C PHE A 59 13.42 8.31 -3.69
N ASP A 60 14.52 7.95 -4.34
CA ASP A 60 14.92 8.56 -5.60
C ASP A 60 14.11 7.92 -6.75
N PRO A 61 13.31 8.69 -7.51
CA PRO A 61 12.52 8.12 -8.61
C PRO A 61 13.36 7.47 -9.71
N ALA A 62 14.64 7.81 -9.80
CA ALA A 62 15.55 7.24 -10.80
C ALA A 62 16.17 5.91 -10.36
N SER A 63 15.99 5.52 -9.10
CA SER A 63 16.57 4.29 -8.55
C SER A 63 15.55 3.17 -8.54
N ALA A 64 15.96 1.97 -8.95
CA ALA A 64 15.13 0.78 -8.86
C ALA A 64 15.28 0.13 -7.48
N HIS A 65 14.18 -0.41 -6.97
CA HIS A 65 14.13 -1.10 -5.70
C HIS A 65 13.48 -2.47 -5.88
N ALA A 66 13.99 -3.46 -5.17
CA ALA A 66 13.28 -4.74 -5.07
C ALA A 66 12.12 -4.54 -4.10
N VAL A 67 10.90 -4.65 -4.62
CA VAL A 67 9.68 -4.45 -3.84
C VAL A 67 8.97 -5.79 -3.69
N GLN A 68 8.79 -6.21 -2.45
CA GLN A 68 8.00 -7.40 -2.13
C GLN A 68 6.58 -6.96 -1.83
N MET A 69 5.62 -7.55 -2.55
CA MET A 69 4.21 -7.17 -2.48
C MET A 69 3.33 -8.41 -2.33
N SER A 70 2.17 -8.20 -1.73
CA SER A 70 1.06 -9.15 -1.81
C SER A 70 -0.14 -8.48 -2.45
N PHE A 71 -0.90 -9.27 -3.20
CA PHE A 71 -2.14 -8.82 -3.82
C PHE A 71 -3.31 -9.50 -3.14
N ILE A 72 -4.32 -8.72 -2.79
CA ILE A 72 -5.51 -9.22 -2.08
C ILE A 72 -6.71 -8.84 -2.92
N ALA A 73 -7.49 -9.85 -3.30
CA ALA A 73 -8.75 -9.61 -4.00
C ALA A 73 -9.84 -9.29 -2.98
N ARG A 74 -10.59 -8.24 -3.23
CA ARG A 74 -11.79 -7.89 -2.46
C ARG A 74 -13.02 -8.14 -3.29
N GLU A 75 -14.00 -8.79 -2.69
CA GLU A 75 -15.32 -8.98 -3.25
C GLU A 75 -16.30 -8.03 -2.54
N TRP A 76 -17.08 -7.31 -3.31
CA TRP A 76 -18.09 -6.42 -2.76
C TRP A 76 -19.31 -6.36 -3.67
N LYS A 77 -20.44 -5.98 -3.11
CA LYS A 77 -21.71 -5.86 -3.84
C LYS A 77 -22.09 -4.41 -3.91
N ASP A 78 -22.57 -4.00 -5.08
CA ASP A 78 -23.12 -2.67 -5.26
C ASP A 78 -24.58 -2.63 -4.76
N LYS A 79 -25.19 -1.46 -4.86
CA LYS A 79 -26.57 -1.25 -4.40
C LYS A 79 -27.60 -2.07 -5.19
N ASP A 80 -27.25 -2.51 -6.40
CA ASP A 80 -28.12 -3.33 -7.23
C ASP A 80 -27.91 -4.83 -7.01
N GLY A 81 -27.03 -5.20 -6.09
CA GLY A 81 -26.74 -6.58 -5.76
C GLY A 81 -25.74 -7.26 -6.69
N ALA A 82 -25.15 -6.53 -7.65
CA ALA A 82 -24.13 -7.08 -8.52
C ALA A 82 -22.80 -7.23 -7.76
N THR A 83 -22.13 -8.36 -7.99
CA THR A 83 -20.84 -8.66 -7.36
C THR A 83 -19.71 -8.07 -8.17
N HIS A 84 -18.81 -7.38 -7.48
CA HIS A 84 -17.62 -6.77 -8.05
C HIS A 84 -16.38 -7.25 -7.33
N TYR A 85 -15.24 -7.21 -8.05
CA TYR A 85 -13.95 -7.57 -7.50
C TYR A 85 -12.96 -6.44 -7.73
N SER A 86 -12.12 -6.19 -6.75
CA SER A 86 -11.00 -5.26 -6.86
C SER A 86 -9.77 -5.88 -6.24
N ASN A 87 -8.60 -5.44 -6.70
CA ASN A 87 -7.34 -5.91 -6.16
C ASN A 87 -6.66 -4.78 -5.39
N ASP A 88 -6.21 -5.10 -4.18
CA ASP A 88 -5.34 -4.21 -3.40
C ASP A 88 -3.94 -4.79 -3.41
N ALA A 89 -2.96 -3.92 -3.66
CA ALA A 89 -1.55 -4.28 -3.54
C ALA A 89 -1.03 -3.75 -2.22
N ARG A 90 -0.38 -4.61 -1.45
CA ARG A 90 0.20 -4.26 -0.17
C ARG A 90 1.69 -4.49 -0.21
N ILE A 91 2.45 -3.47 0.25
CA ILE A 91 3.91 -3.56 0.29
C ILE A 91 4.31 -4.28 1.56
N ILE A 92 5.07 -5.37 1.40
CA ILE A 92 5.65 -6.11 2.51
C ILE A 92 7.01 -5.52 2.84
N ARG A 93 7.81 -5.21 1.82
CA ARG A 93 9.16 -4.69 2.00
C ARG A 93 9.66 -3.99 0.74
N ILE A 94 10.41 -2.90 0.94
CA ILE A 94 11.17 -2.20 -0.11
C ILE A 94 12.65 -2.27 0.26
N ALA A 95 13.42 -2.91 -0.57
CA ALA A 95 14.86 -3.01 -0.35
C ALA A 95 15.57 -1.66 -0.58
#